data_54ed553a6ed84c2612ebbfacd887fe5d
#
_entry.id   54ed553a6ed84c2612ebbfacd887fe5d
#
_cell.length_a   1.000
_cell.length_b   1.000
_cell.length_c   1.000
_cell.angle_alpha   90.00
_cell.angle_beta   90.00
_cell.angle_gamma   90.00
#
_symmetry.space_group_name_H-M   'P 1'
#
loop_
_entity.id
_entity.type
_entity.pdbx_description
1 polymer ?
#
loop_
_entity_poly.entity_id
_entity_poly.type
_entity_poly.pdbx_seq_one_letter_code
_entity_poly.pdbx_strand_id
1 'polypeptide(L)'
;FLVPVQSFYARRFFEGYSGGYLAHLKFFFTHVTDFTGYDGAFTPGHLWFILYLFVVSMAALALSQFLPYGKAEKYVERMPAVGILLLFVPIWLFYYLGNVGGFSLGKCFALYLAGYYVLGNGIALGRLERNIWWMAALCVAGSVASVELYYHCSYYGDFWVNFLGWLTVLVLLALGRKFLDKRMWVTEYLNQASYPVYLLHQTILVAVAYYTVQGAEGVAWQAFAVCSGSFVLTVAAYHVVQLMPGVRALVGRKGKPHIKGDRR
;
A
#
# COMPACT_ATOMS: atom_id res chain seq x y z
N PHE A 1 13.49 -11.13 9.66
CA PHE A 1 13.94 -10.24 10.75
C PHE A 1 13.00 -9.06 11.01
N LEU A 2 12.38 -8.44 10.01
CA LEU A 2 11.53 -7.25 10.20
C LEU A 2 10.21 -7.58 10.92
N VAL A 3 9.48 -8.57 10.44
CA VAL A 3 8.17 -8.94 10.99
C VAL A 3 8.24 -9.48 12.42
N PRO A 4 9.20 -10.35 12.79
CA PRO A 4 9.35 -10.78 14.19
C PRO A 4 9.61 -9.65 15.19
N VAL A 5 10.33 -8.59 14.78
CA VAL A 5 10.51 -7.38 15.62
C VAL A 5 9.19 -6.65 15.81
N GLN A 6 8.42 -6.48 14.75
CA GLN A 6 7.10 -5.88 14.81
C GLN A 6 6.15 -6.66 15.73
N SER A 7 6.07 -7.98 15.56
CA SER A 7 5.27 -8.87 16.39
C SER A 7 5.71 -8.86 17.85
N PHE A 8 7.02 -8.75 18.13
CA PHE A 8 7.54 -8.64 19.49
C PHE A 8 7.02 -7.40 20.22
N TYR A 9 7.06 -6.22 19.60
CA TYR A 9 6.54 -5.00 20.21
C TYR A 9 5.01 -5.03 20.34
N ALA A 10 4.30 -5.58 19.37
CA ALA A 10 2.86 -5.78 19.45
C ALA A 10 2.48 -6.67 20.64
N ARG A 11 3.15 -7.80 20.78
CA ARG A 11 2.94 -8.73 21.89
C ARG A 11 3.24 -8.10 23.25
N ARG A 12 4.31 -7.31 23.35
CA ARG A 12 4.61 -6.55 24.57
C ARG A 12 3.52 -5.57 24.93
N PHE A 13 2.96 -4.91 23.95
CA PHE A 13 1.94 -3.88 24.17
C PHE A 13 0.57 -4.47 24.50
N PHE A 14 0.12 -5.47 23.74
CA PHE A 14 -1.24 -6.03 23.88
C PHE A 14 -1.33 -7.13 24.95
N GLU A 15 -0.29 -7.96 25.10
CA GLU A 15 -0.30 -9.10 26.03
C GLU A 15 0.56 -8.88 27.28
N GLY A 16 1.27 -7.77 27.40
CA GLY A 16 2.17 -7.52 28.53
C GLY A 16 3.39 -8.47 28.56
N TYR A 17 3.81 -9.00 27.40
CA TYR A 17 4.91 -9.94 27.35
C TYR A 17 6.21 -9.37 27.91
N SER A 18 6.77 -10.02 28.93
CA SER A 18 7.99 -9.62 29.63
C SER A 18 9.26 -10.38 29.20
N GLY A 19 9.11 -11.41 28.36
CA GLY A 19 10.23 -12.24 27.89
C GLY A 19 11.18 -11.53 26.92
N GLY A 20 12.35 -12.15 26.68
CA GLY A 20 13.36 -11.63 25.77
C GLY A 20 13.01 -11.86 24.29
N TYR A 21 13.66 -11.07 23.40
CA TYR A 21 13.45 -11.17 21.96
C TYR A 21 13.78 -12.55 21.36
N LEU A 22 14.83 -13.22 21.81
CA LEU A 22 15.20 -14.55 21.30
C LEU A 22 14.15 -15.62 21.62
N ALA A 23 13.55 -15.56 22.82
CA ALA A 23 12.45 -16.45 23.20
C ALA A 23 11.20 -16.17 22.34
N HIS A 24 10.90 -14.90 22.08
CA HIS A 24 9.84 -14.51 21.15
C HIS A 24 10.12 -14.98 19.72
N LEU A 25 11.35 -14.86 19.23
CA LEU A 25 11.72 -15.31 17.89
C LEU A 25 11.48 -16.81 17.70
N LYS A 26 11.83 -17.63 18.71
CA LYS A 26 11.52 -19.07 18.70
C LYS A 26 10.02 -19.30 18.64
N PHE A 27 9.25 -18.60 19.48
CA PHE A 27 7.79 -18.69 19.51
C PHE A 27 7.18 -18.32 18.16
N PHE A 28 7.60 -17.19 17.57
CA PHE A 28 7.14 -16.71 16.29
C PHE A 28 7.25 -17.76 15.17
N PHE A 29 8.34 -18.50 15.09
CA PHE A 29 8.53 -19.50 14.03
C PHE A 29 7.94 -20.88 14.34
N THR A 30 7.53 -21.13 15.58
CA THR A 30 6.96 -22.42 15.99
C THR A 30 5.45 -22.41 16.17
N HIS A 31 4.84 -21.25 16.25
CA HIS A 31 3.39 -21.11 16.47
C HIS A 31 2.74 -20.38 15.29
N VAL A 32 1.68 -20.99 14.76
CA VAL A 32 0.87 -20.43 13.69
C VAL A 32 -0.59 -20.44 14.15
N THR A 33 -1.20 -19.27 14.21
CA THR A 33 -2.58 -19.08 14.62
C THR A 33 -3.42 -18.49 13.48
N ASP A 34 -3.95 -17.30 13.64
CA ASP A 34 -4.85 -16.60 12.70
C ASP A 34 -4.10 -15.66 11.72
N PHE A 35 -2.78 -15.68 11.71
CA PHE A 35 -1.91 -14.79 10.94
C PHE A 35 -1.98 -13.29 11.29
N THR A 36 -2.72 -12.89 12.32
CA THR A 36 -2.75 -11.50 12.79
C THR A 36 -1.46 -11.10 13.49
N GLY A 37 -0.86 -12.04 14.23
CA GLY A 37 0.40 -11.87 14.95
C GLY A 37 0.31 -11.00 16.20
N TYR A 38 -0.88 -10.65 16.67
CA TYR A 38 -1.07 -9.90 17.94
C TYR A 38 -0.68 -10.71 19.15
N ASP A 39 -0.82 -12.05 19.08
CA ASP A 39 -0.39 -13.02 20.08
C ASP A 39 1.10 -13.37 20.01
N GLY A 40 1.84 -12.76 19.09
CA GLY A 40 3.25 -13.03 18.84
C GLY A 40 3.54 -14.24 17.97
N ALA A 41 2.51 -14.97 17.49
CA ALA A 41 2.65 -16.08 16.56
C ALA A 41 3.05 -15.62 15.16
N PHE A 42 3.28 -16.57 14.26
CA PHE A 42 3.69 -16.29 12.89
C PHE A 42 2.64 -15.43 12.15
N THR A 43 3.12 -14.35 11.58
CA THR A 43 2.33 -13.47 10.69
C THR A 43 3.19 -12.98 9.53
N PRO A 44 2.63 -12.79 8.33
CA PRO A 44 3.30 -12.05 7.27
C PRO A 44 3.43 -10.56 7.59
N GLY A 45 2.71 -10.05 8.61
CA GLY A 45 2.69 -8.63 8.99
C GLY A 45 2.32 -7.76 7.79
N HIS A 46 2.97 -6.59 7.65
CA HIS A 46 2.75 -5.68 6.52
C HIS A 46 3.21 -6.24 5.16
N LEU A 47 3.96 -7.34 5.14
CA LEU A 47 4.40 -7.98 3.89
C LEU A 47 3.30 -8.83 3.22
N TRP A 48 2.11 -8.96 3.85
CA TRP A 48 0.97 -9.66 3.27
C TRP A 48 0.63 -9.12 1.87
N PHE A 49 0.81 -7.83 1.64
CA PHE A 49 0.55 -7.19 0.35
C PHE A 49 1.43 -7.77 -0.77
N ILE A 50 2.71 -8.03 -0.51
CA ILE A 50 3.62 -8.62 -1.50
C ILE A 50 3.19 -10.03 -1.86
N LEU A 51 2.76 -10.83 -0.87
CA LEU A 51 2.24 -12.18 -1.09
C LEU A 51 0.97 -12.14 -1.96
N TYR A 52 0.03 -11.26 -1.62
CA TYR A 52 -1.20 -11.08 -2.41
C TYR A 52 -0.89 -10.60 -3.83
N LEU A 53 0.00 -9.62 -3.96
CA LEU A 53 0.43 -9.12 -5.27
C LEU A 53 1.02 -10.24 -6.13
N PHE A 54 1.83 -11.13 -5.54
CA PHE A 54 2.36 -12.30 -6.24
C PHE A 54 1.23 -13.21 -6.74
N VAL A 55 0.31 -13.59 -5.86
CA VAL A 55 -0.82 -14.49 -6.21
C VAL A 55 -1.70 -13.88 -7.29
N VAL A 56 -2.10 -12.61 -7.13
CA VAL A 56 -2.98 -11.95 -8.11
C VAL A 56 -2.28 -11.69 -9.44
N SER A 57 -0.97 -11.43 -9.45
CA SER A 57 -0.22 -11.25 -10.70
C SER A 57 -0.07 -12.56 -11.46
N MET A 58 0.12 -13.69 -10.78
CA MET A 58 0.12 -15.02 -11.42
C MET A 58 -1.25 -15.36 -12.01
N ALA A 59 -2.34 -15.09 -11.29
CA ALA A 59 -3.69 -15.27 -11.80
C ALA A 59 -3.98 -14.36 -13.01
N ALA A 60 -3.54 -13.09 -12.94
CA ALA A 60 -3.70 -12.15 -14.04
C ALA A 60 -2.85 -12.54 -15.26
N LEU A 61 -1.66 -13.08 -15.06
CA LEU A 61 -0.83 -13.62 -16.14
C LEU A 61 -1.54 -14.78 -16.87
N ALA A 62 -2.16 -15.70 -16.13
CA ALA A 62 -2.96 -16.77 -16.72
C ALA A 62 -4.16 -16.21 -17.50
N LEU A 63 -4.88 -15.23 -16.93
CA LEU A 63 -6.00 -14.57 -17.60
C LEU A 63 -5.58 -13.82 -18.86
N SER A 64 -4.40 -13.19 -18.88
CA SER A 64 -3.90 -12.43 -20.03
C SER A 64 -3.69 -13.29 -21.29
N GLN A 65 -3.55 -14.60 -21.16
CA GLN A 65 -3.48 -15.54 -22.29
C GLN A 65 -4.84 -15.65 -23.01
N PHE A 66 -5.94 -15.51 -22.27
CA PHE A 66 -7.30 -15.55 -22.81
C PHE A 66 -7.81 -14.18 -23.22
N LEU A 67 -7.40 -13.13 -22.47
CA LEU A 67 -7.76 -11.74 -22.72
C LEU A 67 -6.49 -10.89 -22.98
N PRO A 68 -5.96 -10.91 -24.22
CA PRO A 68 -4.79 -10.11 -24.56
C PRO A 68 -5.04 -8.61 -24.40
N TYR A 69 -4.04 -7.88 -23.91
CA TYR A 69 -4.10 -6.43 -23.65
C TYR A 69 -4.66 -5.65 -24.86
N GLY A 70 -4.19 -5.91 -26.06
CA GLY A 70 -4.63 -5.19 -27.26
C GLY A 70 -6.11 -5.36 -27.63
N LYS A 71 -6.78 -6.42 -27.15
CA LYS A 71 -8.25 -6.54 -27.29
C LYS A 71 -8.97 -5.62 -26.31
N ALA A 72 -8.50 -5.55 -25.06
CA ALA A 72 -9.08 -4.70 -24.03
C ALA A 72 -8.83 -3.21 -24.33
N GLU A 73 -7.66 -2.86 -24.84
CA GLU A 73 -7.22 -1.50 -25.16
C GLU A 73 -8.24 -0.71 -25.99
N LYS A 74 -8.77 -1.30 -27.04
CA LYS A 74 -9.79 -0.67 -27.92
C LYS A 74 -11.06 -0.25 -27.17
N TYR A 75 -11.45 -1.04 -26.16
CA TYR A 75 -12.61 -0.69 -25.32
C TYR A 75 -12.25 0.39 -24.31
N VAL A 76 -11.08 0.30 -23.71
CA VAL A 76 -10.57 1.28 -22.73
C VAL A 76 -10.38 2.65 -23.37
N GLU A 77 -9.87 2.70 -24.58
CA GLU A 77 -9.72 3.95 -25.34
C GLU A 77 -11.05 4.67 -25.64
N ARG A 78 -12.16 3.96 -25.63
CA ARG A 78 -13.50 4.53 -25.81
C ARG A 78 -14.22 4.82 -24.49
N MET A 79 -13.74 4.26 -23.38
CA MET A 79 -14.39 4.34 -22.08
C MET A 79 -14.37 5.76 -21.51
N PRO A 80 -15.52 6.40 -21.23
CA PRO A 80 -15.55 7.74 -20.63
C PRO A 80 -15.05 7.72 -19.18
N ALA A 81 -14.72 8.90 -18.60
CA ALA A 81 -14.27 8.99 -17.21
C ALA A 81 -15.26 8.38 -16.21
N VAL A 82 -16.58 8.56 -16.48
CA VAL A 82 -17.64 7.92 -15.67
C VAL A 82 -17.58 6.41 -15.77
N GLY A 83 -17.28 5.85 -16.96
CA GLY A 83 -17.09 4.41 -17.13
C GLY A 83 -15.91 3.87 -16.31
N ILE A 84 -14.80 4.63 -16.26
CA ILE A 84 -13.66 4.28 -15.41
C ILE A 84 -14.05 4.34 -13.91
N LEU A 85 -14.84 5.34 -13.53
CA LEU A 85 -15.36 5.44 -12.16
C LEU A 85 -16.25 4.24 -11.81
N LEU A 86 -17.13 3.84 -12.74
CA LEU A 86 -18.04 2.70 -12.52
C LEU A 86 -17.35 1.34 -12.38
N LEU A 87 -16.05 1.24 -12.68
CA LEU A 87 -15.28 0.02 -12.36
C LEU A 87 -15.23 -0.28 -10.84
N PHE A 88 -15.63 0.64 -9.98
CA PHE A 88 -15.82 0.32 -8.57
C PHE A 88 -16.84 -0.80 -8.34
N VAL A 89 -17.83 -0.94 -9.23
CA VAL A 89 -18.88 -1.97 -9.10
C VAL A 89 -18.30 -3.39 -9.15
N PRO A 90 -17.57 -3.81 -10.20
CA PRO A 90 -16.91 -5.11 -10.18
C PRO A 90 -15.89 -5.23 -9.04
N ILE A 91 -15.14 -4.17 -8.69
CA ILE A 91 -14.20 -4.19 -7.56
C ILE A 91 -14.95 -4.48 -6.24
N TRP A 92 -16.10 -3.85 -6.02
CA TRP A 92 -16.96 -4.08 -4.86
C TRP A 92 -17.56 -5.49 -4.86
N LEU A 93 -18.05 -5.99 -6.01
CA LEU A 93 -18.58 -7.35 -6.10
C LEU A 93 -17.50 -8.40 -5.80
N PHE A 94 -16.29 -8.21 -6.31
CA PHE A 94 -15.16 -9.09 -6.05
C PHE A 94 -14.64 -9.00 -4.59
N TYR A 95 -15.03 -7.96 -3.84
CA TYR A 95 -14.69 -7.84 -2.41
C TYR A 95 -15.17 -9.05 -1.60
N TYR A 96 -16.29 -9.65 -1.97
CA TYR A 96 -16.87 -10.82 -1.29
C TYR A 96 -16.20 -12.15 -1.65
N LEU A 97 -15.24 -12.16 -2.58
CA LEU A 97 -14.57 -13.36 -3.03
C LEU A 97 -13.21 -13.55 -2.34
N GLY A 98 -13.01 -14.74 -1.75
CA GLY A 98 -11.70 -15.17 -1.26
C GLY A 98 -11.15 -14.33 -0.11
N ASN A 99 -11.92 -14.16 0.96
CA ASN A 99 -11.45 -13.49 2.16
C ASN A 99 -10.51 -14.40 2.97
N VAL A 100 -9.25 -13.98 3.11
CA VAL A 100 -8.22 -14.68 3.88
C VAL A 100 -7.54 -13.67 4.82
N GLY A 101 -7.49 -13.96 6.11
CA GLY A 101 -6.85 -13.09 7.11
C GLY A 101 -7.39 -11.66 7.15
N GLY A 102 -8.69 -11.47 6.88
CA GLY A 102 -9.34 -10.13 6.87
C GLY A 102 -9.15 -9.33 5.57
N PHE A 103 -8.44 -9.88 4.57
CA PHE A 103 -8.21 -9.22 3.28
C PHE A 103 -8.90 -9.99 2.15
N SER A 104 -9.53 -9.28 1.22
CA SER A 104 -10.18 -9.87 0.06
C SER A 104 -9.20 -10.05 -1.10
N LEU A 105 -8.90 -11.30 -1.44
CA LEU A 105 -8.08 -11.65 -2.61
C LEU A 105 -8.79 -11.22 -3.91
N GLY A 106 -10.10 -11.40 -3.98
CA GLY A 106 -10.90 -11.01 -5.14
C GLY A 106 -10.83 -9.50 -5.40
N LYS A 107 -10.95 -8.66 -4.36
CA LYS A 107 -10.78 -7.20 -4.49
C LYS A 107 -9.38 -6.84 -5.00
N CYS A 108 -8.34 -7.45 -4.42
CA CYS A 108 -6.96 -7.22 -4.87
C CYS A 108 -6.78 -7.60 -6.35
N PHE A 109 -7.36 -8.71 -6.77
CA PHE A 109 -7.34 -9.16 -8.16
C PHE A 109 -8.07 -8.19 -9.09
N ALA A 110 -9.28 -7.75 -8.74
CA ALA A 110 -10.05 -6.78 -9.52
C ALA A 110 -9.31 -5.43 -9.64
N LEU A 111 -8.72 -4.94 -8.55
CA LEU A 111 -7.88 -3.73 -8.56
C LEU A 111 -6.65 -3.89 -9.45
N TYR A 112 -5.98 -5.06 -9.39
CA TYR A 112 -4.84 -5.36 -10.25
C TYR A 112 -5.23 -5.33 -11.74
N LEU A 113 -6.36 -5.97 -12.11
CA LEU A 113 -6.86 -5.96 -13.49
C LEU A 113 -7.24 -4.54 -13.95
N ALA A 114 -7.91 -3.76 -13.10
CA ALA A 114 -8.22 -2.36 -13.40
C ALA A 114 -6.93 -1.53 -13.61
N GLY A 115 -5.90 -1.76 -12.79
CA GLY A 115 -4.58 -1.17 -12.97
C GLY A 115 -3.93 -1.55 -14.28
N TYR A 116 -3.87 -2.85 -14.58
CA TYR A 116 -3.20 -3.39 -15.76
C TYR A 116 -3.90 -3.01 -17.07
N TYR A 117 -5.22 -3.21 -17.17
CA TYR A 117 -5.95 -3.01 -18.42
C TYR A 117 -6.40 -1.57 -18.64
N VAL A 118 -6.72 -0.82 -17.58
CA VAL A 118 -7.36 0.50 -17.71
C VAL A 118 -6.39 1.62 -17.32
N LEU A 119 -5.84 1.58 -16.11
CA LEU A 119 -4.98 2.67 -15.62
C LEU A 119 -3.57 2.65 -16.23
N GLY A 120 -3.15 1.54 -16.84
CA GLY A 120 -1.96 1.47 -17.68
C GLY A 120 -2.09 2.20 -19.01
N ASN A 121 -3.33 2.52 -19.45
CA ASN A 121 -3.58 3.19 -20.72
C ASN A 121 -3.48 4.71 -20.59
N GLY A 122 -2.60 5.32 -21.41
CA GLY A 122 -2.35 6.76 -21.37
C GLY A 122 -3.56 7.63 -21.73
N ILE A 123 -4.48 7.13 -22.61
CA ILE A 123 -5.70 7.84 -23.00
C ILE A 123 -6.70 7.86 -21.84
N ALA A 124 -6.86 6.72 -21.16
CA ALA A 124 -7.73 6.63 -19.98
C ALA A 124 -7.26 7.58 -18.87
N LEU A 125 -5.97 7.57 -18.55
CA LEU A 125 -5.39 8.50 -17.58
C LEU A 125 -5.54 9.97 -17.99
N GLY A 126 -5.37 10.31 -19.28
CA GLY A 126 -5.59 11.65 -19.78
C GLY A 126 -7.04 12.12 -19.65
N ARG A 127 -8.01 11.19 -19.69
CA ARG A 127 -9.43 11.52 -19.42
C ARG A 127 -9.68 11.80 -17.95
N LEU A 128 -9.07 11.03 -17.06
CA LEU A 128 -9.14 11.29 -15.61
C LEU A 128 -8.55 12.69 -15.30
N GLU A 129 -7.41 13.00 -15.88
CA GLU A 129 -6.76 14.31 -15.71
C GLU A 129 -7.66 15.48 -16.16
N ARG A 130 -8.34 15.35 -17.28
CA ARG A 130 -9.29 16.37 -17.77
C ARG A 130 -10.52 16.53 -16.87
N ASN A 131 -10.90 15.48 -16.18
CA ASN A 131 -12.08 15.43 -15.32
C ASN A 131 -11.76 15.57 -13.83
N ILE A 132 -10.51 15.90 -13.48
CA ILE A 132 -9.99 15.85 -12.12
C ILE A 132 -10.78 16.69 -11.13
N TRP A 133 -11.23 17.89 -11.52
CA TRP A 133 -11.81 18.84 -10.58
C TRP A 133 -13.17 18.39 -10.03
N TRP A 134 -14.05 17.87 -10.87
CA TRP A 134 -15.32 17.36 -10.38
C TRP A 134 -15.14 16.05 -9.60
N MET A 135 -14.19 15.20 -10.01
CA MET A 135 -13.85 13.97 -9.27
C MET A 135 -13.24 14.30 -7.89
N ALA A 136 -12.38 15.30 -7.82
CA ALA A 136 -11.80 15.77 -6.56
C ALA A 136 -12.87 16.40 -5.65
N ALA A 137 -13.77 17.21 -6.21
CA ALA A 137 -14.90 17.77 -5.45
C ALA A 137 -15.81 16.65 -4.89
N LEU A 138 -16.12 15.64 -5.71
CA LEU A 138 -16.89 14.47 -5.26
C LEU A 138 -16.15 13.67 -4.19
N CYS A 139 -14.82 13.52 -4.33
CA CYS A 139 -13.99 12.83 -3.34
C CYS A 139 -13.98 13.56 -2.00
N VAL A 140 -13.80 14.89 -2.00
CA VAL A 140 -13.85 15.71 -0.78
C VAL A 140 -15.23 15.66 -0.14
N ALA A 141 -16.29 15.88 -0.92
CA ALA A 141 -17.66 15.80 -0.43
C ALA A 141 -18.00 14.42 0.16
N GLY A 142 -17.57 13.35 -0.54
CA GLY A 142 -17.72 11.98 -0.06
C GLY A 142 -16.93 11.70 1.21
N SER A 143 -15.74 12.25 1.36
CA SER A 143 -14.93 12.10 2.58
C SER A 143 -15.57 12.82 3.77
N VAL A 144 -16.09 14.04 3.56
CA VAL A 144 -16.84 14.78 4.60
C VAL A 144 -18.10 14.01 4.99
N ALA A 145 -18.87 13.55 4.00
CA ALA A 145 -20.07 12.73 4.26
C ALA A 145 -19.74 11.44 5.02
N SER A 146 -18.58 10.82 4.77
CA SER A 146 -18.14 9.63 5.49
C SER A 146 -17.87 9.92 6.97
N VAL A 147 -17.27 11.06 7.28
CA VAL A 147 -17.04 11.49 8.67
C VAL A 147 -18.37 11.70 9.37
N GLU A 148 -19.30 12.44 8.76
CA GLU A 148 -20.63 12.69 9.31
C GLU A 148 -21.42 11.39 9.52
N LEU A 149 -21.45 10.50 8.52
CA LEU A 149 -22.10 9.20 8.64
C LEU A 149 -21.52 8.33 9.75
N TYR A 150 -20.18 8.36 9.92
CA TYR A 150 -19.53 7.61 10.99
C TYR A 150 -19.92 8.14 12.38
N TYR A 151 -19.94 9.46 12.57
CA TYR A 151 -20.31 10.07 13.85
C TYR A 151 -21.77 9.87 14.21
N HIS A 152 -22.67 9.90 13.24
CA HIS A 152 -24.11 9.79 13.49
C HIS A 152 -24.65 8.37 13.43
N CYS A 153 -24.10 7.52 12.56
CA CYS A 153 -24.61 6.16 12.31
C CYS A 153 -23.66 5.06 12.80
N SER A 154 -22.43 5.40 13.21
CA SER A 154 -21.36 4.45 13.60
C SER A 154 -21.01 3.42 12.53
N TYR A 155 -21.57 3.51 11.34
CA TYR A 155 -21.36 2.57 10.24
C TYR A 155 -21.70 3.21 8.88
N TYR A 156 -20.89 2.95 7.90
CA TYR A 156 -21.19 3.19 6.48
C TYR A 156 -20.86 1.91 5.68
N GLY A 157 -21.77 1.54 4.78
CA GLY A 157 -21.73 0.23 4.12
C GLY A 157 -20.51 0.01 3.22
N ASP A 158 -20.17 -1.24 3.00
CA ASP A 158 -19.04 -1.68 2.15
C ASP A 158 -19.08 -1.08 0.76
N PHE A 159 -20.26 -0.88 0.20
CA PHE A 159 -20.45 -0.21 -1.09
C PHE A 159 -19.83 1.20 -1.09
N TRP A 160 -20.14 2.00 -0.08
CA TRP A 160 -19.66 3.37 0.04
C TRP A 160 -18.13 3.43 0.23
N VAL A 161 -17.60 2.56 1.09
CA VAL A 161 -16.16 2.46 1.34
C VAL A 161 -15.40 2.10 0.06
N ASN A 162 -15.89 1.13 -0.71
CA ASN A 162 -15.27 0.71 -1.96
C ASN A 162 -15.38 1.79 -3.03
N PHE A 163 -16.53 2.47 -3.14
CA PHE A 163 -16.72 3.59 -4.06
C PHE A 163 -15.73 4.73 -3.77
N LEU A 164 -15.72 5.20 -2.53
CA LEU A 164 -14.86 6.33 -2.13
C LEU A 164 -13.37 5.97 -2.23
N GLY A 165 -13.01 4.75 -1.84
CA GLY A 165 -11.65 4.24 -1.98
C GLY A 165 -11.18 4.22 -3.43
N TRP A 166 -12.01 3.72 -4.36
CA TRP A 166 -11.70 3.72 -5.78
C TRP A 166 -11.61 5.14 -6.35
N LEU A 167 -12.58 6.01 -6.05
CA LEU A 167 -12.57 7.41 -6.45
C LEU A 167 -11.29 8.12 -5.98
N THR A 168 -10.88 7.90 -4.73
CA THR A 168 -9.64 8.47 -4.17
C THR A 168 -8.42 8.03 -4.96
N VAL A 169 -8.32 6.75 -5.30
CA VAL A 169 -7.22 6.23 -6.14
C VAL A 169 -7.18 6.93 -7.49
N LEU A 170 -8.33 7.08 -8.17
CA LEU A 170 -8.41 7.76 -9.47
C LEU A 170 -8.00 9.24 -9.37
N VAL A 171 -8.45 9.95 -8.33
CA VAL A 171 -8.10 11.35 -8.09
C VAL A 171 -6.60 11.50 -7.82
N LEU A 172 -6.02 10.66 -6.95
CA LEU A 172 -4.60 10.71 -6.64
C LEU A 172 -3.72 10.42 -7.86
N LEU A 173 -4.11 9.43 -8.69
CA LEU A 173 -3.40 9.14 -9.94
C LEU A 173 -3.47 10.30 -10.93
N ALA A 174 -4.65 10.93 -11.08
CA ALA A 174 -4.82 12.07 -11.97
C ALA A 174 -4.04 13.31 -11.47
N LEU A 175 -4.02 13.57 -10.15
CA LEU A 175 -3.20 14.62 -9.53
C LEU A 175 -1.70 14.33 -9.71
N GLY A 176 -1.29 13.11 -9.45
CA GLY A 176 0.10 12.67 -9.60
C GLY A 176 0.58 12.90 -11.05
N ARG A 177 -0.20 12.47 -12.03
CA ARG A 177 0.12 12.69 -13.44
C ARG A 177 0.19 14.18 -13.79
N LYS A 178 -0.77 14.98 -13.33
CA LYS A 178 -0.84 16.40 -13.64
C LYS A 178 0.30 17.24 -13.04
N PHE A 179 0.67 16.96 -11.80
CA PHE A 179 1.58 17.80 -11.04
C PHE A 179 2.95 17.16 -10.76
N LEU A 180 3.04 15.82 -10.68
CA LEU A 180 4.24 15.10 -10.29
C LEU A 180 4.92 14.36 -11.45
N ASP A 181 4.30 14.29 -12.64
CA ASP A 181 4.89 13.67 -13.84
C ASP A 181 5.96 14.59 -14.48
N LYS A 182 6.89 15.01 -13.65
CA LYS A 182 8.06 15.81 -14.02
C LYS A 182 9.30 15.14 -13.45
N ARG A 183 10.35 15.04 -14.26
CA ARG A 183 11.65 14.57 -13.78
C ARG A 183 12.25 15.60 -12.84
N MET A 184 12.04 15.42 -11.55
CA MET A 184 12.68 16.17 -10.48
C MET A 184 13.51 15.19 -9.64
N TRP A 185 14.63 15.66 -9.08
CA TRP A 185 15.46 14.82 -8.22
C TRP A 185 14.67 14.20 -7.06
N VAL A 186 13.66 14.91 -6.55
CA VAL A 186 12.77 14.42 -5.48
C VAL A 186 11.95 13.22 -5.94
N THR A 187 11.36 13.28 -7.15
CA THR A 187 10.57 12.16 -7.68
C THR A 187 11.43 10.95 -7.99
N GLU A 188 12.65 11.15 -8.48
CA GLU A 188 13.61 10.07 -8.70
C GLU A 188 14.07 9.44 -7.37
N TYR A 189 14.36 10.27 -6.36
CA TYR A 189 14.71 9.80 -5.02
C TYR A 189 13.58 8.99 -4.38
N LEU A 190 12.35 9.53 -4.36
CA LEU A 190 11.18 8.86 -3.78
C LEU A 190 10.86 7.56 -4.50
N ASN A 191 10.97 7.52 -5.82
CA ASN A 191 10.76 6.30 -6.58
C ASN A 191 11.78 5.20 -6.22
N GLN A 192 13.06 5.57 -6.07
CA GLN A 192 14.10 4.62 -5.66
C GLN A 192 13.95 4.18 -4.20
N ALA A 193 13.46 5.07 -3.33
CA ALA A 193 13.30 4.82 -1.90
C ALA A 193 12.01 4.07 -1.57
N SER A 194 10.98 4.12 -2.44
CA SER A 194 9.62 3.63 -2.14
C SER A 194 9.58 2.19 -1.64
N TYR A 195 10.22 1.26 -2.34
CA TYR A 195 10.21 -0.15 -1.94
C TYR A 195 11.01 -0.44 -0.67
N PRO A 196 12.26 0.04 -0.51
CA PRO A 196 12.98 -0.10 0.76
C PRO A 196 12.25 0.53 1.95
N VAL A 197 11.71 1.74 1.76
CA VAL A 197 10.93 2.43 2.79
C VAL A 197 9.68 1.62 3.15
N TYR A 198 8.97 1.07 2.16
CA TYR A 198 7.84 0.18 2.40
C TYR A 198 8.22 -1.04 3.26
N LEU A 199 9.38 -1.65 3.04
CA LEU A 199 9.84 -2.78 3.84
C LEU A 199 10.16 -2.41 5.30
N LEU A 200 10.71 -1.20 5.53
CA LEU A 200 11.26 -0.80 6.82
C LEU A 200 10.25 -0.06 7.71
N HIS A 201 9.36 0.75 7.08
CA HIS A 201 8.56 1.74 7.80
C HIS A 201 7.69 1.14 8.91
N GLN A 202 7.01 0.04 8.66
CA GLN A 202 6.06 -0.53 9.62
C GLN A 202 6.76 -1.05 10.88
N THR A 203 7.90 -1.70 10.74
CA THR A 203 8.68 -2.17 11.88
C THR A 203 9.18 -1.02 12.73
N ILE A 204 9.68 0.03 12.09
CA ILE A 204 10.16 1.23 12.77
C ILE A 204 8.99 1.96 13.43
N LEU A 205 7.86 2.11 12.72
CA LEU A 205 6.66 2.76 13.25
C LEU A 205 6.16 2.07 14.51
N VAL A 206 6.05 0.74 14.52
CA VAL A 206 5.59 -0.02 15.69
C VAL A 206 6.55 0.12 16.85
N ALA A 207 7.86 0.09 16.60
CA ALA A 207 8.86 0.29 17.66
C ALA A 207 8.80 1.73 18.24
N VAL A 208 8.73 2.74 17.39
CA VAL A 208 8.59 4.15 17.83
C VAL A 208 7.30 4.36 18.61
N ALA A 209 6.17 3.83 18.10
CA ALA A 209 4.87 3.94 18.76
C ALA A 209 4.91 3.33 20.16
N TYR A 210 5.50 2.13 20.29
CA TYR A 210 5.63 1.43 21.58
C TYR A 210 6.28 2.30 22.65
N TYR A 211 7.40 2.95 22.35
CA TYR A 211 8.10 3.81 23.32
C TYR A 211 7.42 5.18 23.51
N THR A 212 6.87 5.76 22.46
CA THR A 212 6.23 7.08 22.53
C THR A 212 4.96 7.04 23.37
N VAL A 213 4.13 6.01 23.20
CA VAL A 213 2.86 5.89 23.94
C VAL A 213 3.08 5.66 25.43
N GLN A 214 4.19 5.05 25.83
CA GLN A 214 4.52 4.85 27.26
C GLN A 214 5.13 6.07 27.92
N GLY A 215 5.79 6.95 27.18
CA GLY A 215 6.56 8.06 27.73
C GLY A 215 6.00 9.45 27.52
N ALA A 216 4.99 9.61 26.67
CA ALA A 216 4.45 10.94 26.31
C ALA A 216 2.98 11.07 26.71
N GLU A 217 2.61 12.24 27.21
CA GLU A 217 1.22 12.59 27.49
C GLU A 217 0.59 13.38 26.33
N GLY A 218 -0.68 13.10 26.04
CA GLY A 218 -1.47 13.79 25.03
C GLY A 218 -1.44 13.12 23.65
N VAL A 219 -2.63 12.72 23.17
CA VAL A 219 -2.81 11.96 21.91
C VAL A 219 -2.23 12.70 20.68
N ALA A 220 -2.42 14.03 20.61
CA ALA A 220 -1.93 14.82 19.49
C ALA A 220 -0.39 14.83 19.43
N TRP A 221 0.26 14.97 20.59
CA TRP A 221 1.71 14.91 20.68
C TRP A 221 2.26 13.51 20.38
N GLN A 222 1.62 12.46 20.89
CA GLN A 222 1.96 11.08 20.57
C GLN A 222 1.87 10.83 19.06
N ALA A 223 0.77 11.22 18.43
CA ALA A 223 0.58 11.08 16.99
C ALA A 223 1.67 11.82 16.19
N PHE A 224 1.96 13.07 16.56
CA PHE A 224 3.01 13.85 15.91
C PHE A 224 4.40 13.20 16.08
N ALA A 225 4.75 12.77 17.29
CA ALA A 225 6.04 12.16 17.57
C ALA A 225 6.20 10.80 16.86
N VAL A 226 5.14 9.99 16.82
CA VAL A 226 5.15 8.71 16.09
C VAL A 226 5.30 8.96 14.59
N CYS A 227 4.51 9.85 14.00
CA CYS A 227 4.58 10.12 12.56
C CYS A 227 5.94 10.70 12.15
N SER A 228 6.40 11.74 12.83
CA SER A 228 7.67 12.41 12.48
C SER A 228 8.88 11.53 12.82
N GLY A 229 8.90 10.90 13.98
CA GLY A 229 9.99 10.03 14.42
C GLY A 229 10.13 8.80 13.53
N SER A 230 9.02 8.11 13.23
CA SER A 230 9.05 6.96 12.34
C SER A 230 9.48 7.33 10.91
N PHE A 231 9.05 8.47 10.40
CA PHE A 231 9.47 8.96 9.08
C PHE A 231 10.98 9.20 9.03
N VAL A 232 11.51 9.99 9.98
CA VAL A 232 12.94 10.31 10.04
C VAL A 232 13.79 9.05 10.21
N LEU A 233 13.41 8.17 11.14
CA LEU A 233 14.15 6.93 11.36
C LEU A 233 14.06 5.96 10.17
N THR A 234 12.93 5.91 9.46
CA THR A 234 12.81 5.07 8.27
C THR A 234 13.70 5.57 7.14
N VAL A 235 13.76 6.89 6.93
CA VAL A 235 14.67 7.49 5.93
C VAL A 235 16.13 7.26 6.32
N ALA A 236 16.48 7.42 7.59
CA ALA A 236 17.82 7.14 8.09
C ALA A 236 18.19 5.66 7.88
N ALA A 237 17.29 4.73 8.25
CA ALA A 237 17.48 3.29 8.05
C ALA A 237 17.63 2.93 6.56
N TYR A 238 16.87 3.57 5.68
CA TYR A 238 17.01 3.43 4.23
C TYR A 238 18.44 3.79 3.77
N HIS A 239 18.98 4.89 4.25
CA HIS A 239 20.36 5.27 3.90
C HIS A 239 21.40 4.29 4.46
N VAL A 240 21.24 3.81 5.69
CA VAL A 240 22.11 2.78 6.28
C VAL A 240 22.08 1.49 5.46
N VAL A 241 20.90 1.01 5.09
CA VAL A 241 20.73 -0.20 4.24
C VAL A 241 21.42 -0.03 2.89
N GLN A 242 21.44 1.18 2.34
CA GLN A 242 22.15 1.45 1.08
C GLN A 242 23.66 1.30 1.16
N LEU A 243 24.24 1.47 2.35
CA LEU A 243 25.70 1.29 2.58
C LEU A 243 26.07 -0.19 2.69
N MET A 244 25.11 -1.10 2.84
CA MET A 244 25.33 -2.55 3.03
C MET A 244 25.10 -3.30 1.71
N PRO A 245 26.15 -3.69 0.94
CA PRO A 245 26.00 -4.24 -0.41
C PRO A 245 25.08 -5.47 -0.52
N GLY A 246 25.16 -6.40 0.44
CA GLY A 246 24.33 -7.61 0.49
C GLY A 246 22.86 -7.30 0.73
N VAL A 247 22.54 -6.43 1.71
CA VAL A 247 21.19 -6.05 2.05
C VAL A 247 20.56 -5.19 0.93
N ARG A 248 21.36 -4.31 0.31
CA ARG A 248 20.95 -3.49 -0.84
C ARG A 248 20.44 -4.34 -2.01
N ALA A 249 21.05 -5.49 -2.27
CA ALA A 249 20.59 -6.40 -3.33
C ALA A 249 19.22 -7.02 -3.02
N LEU A 250 18.95 -7.35 -1.74
CA LEU A 250 17.65 -7.88 -1.28
C LEU A 250 16.52 -6.84 -1.34
N VAL A 251 16.86 -5.55 -1.21
CA VAL A 251 15.88 -4.44 -1.28
C VAL A 251 15.68 -3.92 -2.71
N GLY A 252 16.08 -4.68 -3.73
CA GLY A 252 15.70 -4.45 -5.13
C GLY A 252 16.49 -3.37 -5.87
N ARG A 253 17.59 -2.82 -5.33
CA ARG A 253 18.38 -1.84 -6.06
C ARG A 253 19.40 -2.52 -6.99
N LYS A 254 19.10 -2.55 -8.28
CA LYS A 254 20.09 -2.85 -9.33
C LYS A 254 21.19 -1.77 -9.26
N GLY A 255 22.45 -2.19 -9.34
CA GLY A 255 23.60 -1.26 -9.47
C GLY A 255 23.32 -0.21 -10.55
N LYS A 256 23.94 0.98 -10.43
CA LYS A 256 23.81 2.05 -11.44
C LYS A 256 23.91 1.41 -12.83
N PRO A 257 22.98 1.70 -13.76
CA PRO A 257 23.19 1.29 -15.12
C PRO A 257 24.54 1.87 -15.57
N HIS A 258 25.41 1.02 -16.04
CA HIS A 258 26.62 1.44 -16.72
C HIS A 258 26.14 2.27 -17.93
N ILE A 259 26.18 3.57 -17.81
CA ILE A 259 26.04 4.45 -18.96
C ILE A 259 27.25 4.14 -19.81
N LYS A 260 27.11 3.21 -20.76
CA LYS A 260 28.01 3.14 -21.90
C LYS A 260 27.94 4.51 -22.56
N GLY A 261 29.00 5.27 -22.41
CA GLY A 261 29.16 6.55 -23.08
C GLY A 261 28.94 6.34 -24.57
N ASP A 262 27.89 6.91 -25.08
CA ASP A 262 27.70 7.12 -26.50
C ASP A 262 28.63 8.27 -26.86
N ARG A 263 29.84 7.87 -27.26
CA ARG A 263 30.73 8.77 -28.02
C ARG A 263 30.29 8.68 -29.47
N ARG A 264 29.46 9.61 -29.88
CA ARG A 264 29.55 10.17 -31.24
C ARG A 264 28.71 11.46 -31.33
#